data_9ebfcd9d58aa49972de9c462bc41d693
#
_entry.id   9ebfcd9d58aa49972de9c462bc41d693
#
_cell.length_a   1.000
_cell.length_b   1.000
_cell.length_c   1.000
_cell.angle_alpha   90.00
_cell.angle_beta   90.00
_cell.angle_gamma   90.00
#
_symmetry.space_group_name_H-M   'P 1'
#
loop_
_entity.id
_entity.type
_entity.pdbx_description
1 polymer ?
#
loop_
_entity_poly.entity_id
_entity_poly.type
_entity_poly.pdbx_seq_one_letter_code
_entity_poly.pdbx_strand_id
1 'polypeptide(L)'
;MTRSWIACVAAVLGLGLSAPAAAQPTAAEIVARSVQAHGGDALTSWQTLKITGTVIMQDGIAYTGAYTLLAKAPDRLRVEHDATADRGRAFYEYFLNGGVAWSRRNLIPGTLEADRIRRWMDQCYGTAFYARPGVTLERLPDADLAWPPQAAGGPGQAAPPAARKVWVVAATVGAERREMYIDQESARLLQEVTPQSSRTYWDFRAFDGMVMPMRILEITKTRQGESRTPYTWTDVKRNVPIEDWRFTEDMPRK
;
A
#
# COMPACT_ATOMS: atom_id res chain seq x y z
N MET A 1 52.00 -67.21 -28.24
CA MET A 1 51.60 -66.75 -26.85
C MET A 1 50.89 -65.41 -27.01
N THR A 2 49.59 -65.44 -27.13
CA THR A 2 48.76 -64.26 -27.30
C THR A 2 47.91 -64.07 -26.06
N ARG A 3 48.10 -62.95 -25.30
CA ARG A 3 47.32 -62.57 -24.10
C ARG A 3 46.21 -61.64 -24.56
N SER A 4 44.96 -62.10 -24.45
CA SER A 4 43.77 -61.30 -24.61
C SER A 4 43.52 -60.49 -23.32
N TRP A 5 43.32 -59.18 -23.46
CA TRP A 5 42.86 -58.29 -22.39
C TRP A 5 41.37 -58.06 -22.57
N ILE A 6 40.57 -58.49 -21.59
CA ILE A 6 39.13 -58.19 -21.53
C ILE A 6 38.99 -56.88 -20.75
N ALA A 7 38.49 -55.84 -21.42
CA ALA A 7 38.15 -54.57 -20.79
C ALA A 7 36.69 -54.63 -20.31
N CYS A 8 36.49 -54.59 -18.99
CA CYS A 8 35.17 -54.41 -18.38
C CYS A 8 34.80 -52.92 -18.42
N VAL A 9 33.83 -52.56 -19.22
CA VAL A 9 33.20 -51.22 -19.18
C VAL A 9 32.10 -51.24 -18.12
N ALA A 10 32.32 -50.57 -16.99
CA ALA A 10 31.32 -50.35 -15.96
C ALA A 10 30.45 -49.14 -16.36
N ALA A 11 29.22 -49.39 -16.79
CA ALA A 11 28.22 -48.35 -17.03
C ALA A 11 27.67 -47.84 -15.66
N VAL A 12 28.08 -46.65 -15.25
CA VAL A 12 27.52 -45.95 -14.10
C VAL A 12 26.19 -45.32 -14.56
N LEU A 13 25.09 -45.96 -14.22
CA LEU A 13 23.74 -45.36 -14.31
C LEU A 13 23.60 -44.30 -13.26
N GLY A 14 23.82 -43.01 -13.61
CA GLY A 14 23.51 -41.85 -12.80
C GLY A 14 22.01 -41.67 -12.68
N LEU A 15 21.42 -42.14 -11.59
CA LEU A 15 20.07 -41.77 -11.17
C LEU A 15 20.08 -40.29 -10.78
N GLY A 16 19.75 -39.42 -11.73
CA GLY A 16 19.50 -37.99 -11.46
C GLY A 16 18.28 -37.88 -10.58
N LEU A 17 18.47 -37.71 -9.28
CA LEU A 17 17.44 -37.28 -8.35
C LEU A 17 17.02 -35.86 -8.75
N SER A 18 15.99 -35.74 -9.59
CA SER A 18 15.32 -34.45 -9.82
C SER A 18 14.73 -33.99 -8.49
N ALA A 19 15.33 -32.98 -7.86
CA ALA A 19 14.73 -32.33 -6.70
C ALA A 19 13.33 -31.87 -7.11
N PRO A 20 12.28 -32.12 -6.30
CA PRO A 20 10.94 -31.63 -6.60
C PRO A 20 11.02 -30.11 -6.72
N ALA A 21 10.57 -29.57 -7.85
CA ALA A 21 10.43 -28.13 -8.01
C ALA A 21 9.60 -27.61 -6.84
N ALA A 22 10.17 -26.70 -6.03
CA ALA A 22 9.44 -26.12 -4.91
C ALA A 22 8.12 -25.55 -5.44
N ALA A 23 7.02 -25.98 -4.87
CA ALA A 23 5.69 -25.50 -5.27
C ALA A 23 5.65 -23.99 -5.11
N GLN A 24 5.19 -23.28 -6.12
CA GLN A 24 5.06 -21.83 -6.04
C GLN A 24 4.03 -21.46 -4.98
N PRO A 25 4.28 -20.38 -4.17
CA PRO A 25 3.35 -19.99 -3.12
C PRO A 25 1.99 -19.59 -3.71
N THR A 26 0.93 -19.94 -3.01
CA THR A 26 -0.45 -19.53 -3.33
C THR A 26 -0.64 -18.04 -3.06
N ALA A 27 -1.71 -17.43 -3.60
CA ALA A 27 -2.07 -16.03 -3.32
C ALA A 27 -2.24 -15.78 -1.80
N ALA A 28 -2.89 -16.68 -1.09
CA ALA A 28 -3.10 -16.57 0.35
C ALA A 28 -1.78 -16.64 1.15
N GLU A 29 -0.85 -17.52 0.77
CA GLU A 29 0.47 -17.59 1.40
C GLU A 29 1.30 -16.34 1.14
N ILE A 30 1.23 -15.75 -0.06
CA ILE A 30 1.92 -14.51 -0.40
C ILE A 30 1.38 -13.35 0.47
N VAL A 31 0.05 -13.21 0.57
CA VAL A 31 -0.58 -12.19 1.43
C VAL A 31 -0.21 -12.41 2.89
N ALA A 32 -0.24 -13.66 3.39
CA ALA A 32 0.15 -13.97 4.77
C ALA A 32 1.62 -13.59 5.06
N ARG A 33 2.54 -13.89 4.15
CA ARG A 33 3.95 -13.45 4.26
C ARG A 33 4.05 -11.93 4.30
N SER A 34 3.27 -11.23 3.46
CA SER A 34 3.27 -9.77 3.44
C SER A 34 2.71 -9.18 4.73
N VAL A 35 1.66 -9.75 5.30
CA VAL A 35 1.15 -9.37 6.63
C VAL A 35 2.25 -9.49 7.68
N GLN A 36 2.97 -10.60 7.72
CA GLN A 36 4.08 -10.79 8.67
C GLN A 36 5.21 -9.79 8.44
N ALA A 37 5.58 -9.51 7.19
CA ALA A 37 6.62 -8.53 6.84
C ALA A 37 6.26 -7.09 7.23
N HIS A 38 4.98 -6.78 7.35
CA HIS A 38 4.47 -5.48 7.79
C HIS A 38 4.12 -5.41 9.29
N GLY A 39 4.33 -6.49 10.07
CA GLY A 39 4.17 -6.47 11.53
C GLY A 39 3.11 -7.43 12.07
N GLY A 40 2.53 -8.30 11.24
CA GLY A 40 1.61 -9.35 11.69
C GLY A 40 0.42 -8.76 12.45
N ASP A 41 0.20 -9.23 13.69
CA ASP A 41 -0.92 -8.81 14.54
C ASP A 41 -0.91 -7.30 14.85
N ALA A 42 0.23 -6.64 14.78
CA ALA A 42 0.29 -5.20 15.01
C ALA A 42 -0.53 -4.41 13.99
N LEU A 43 -0.73 -4.94 12.75
CA LEU A 43 -1.57 -4.31 11.72
C LEU A 43 -3.07 -4.35 12.04
N THR A 44 -3.53 -5.22 12.93
CA THR A 44 -4.96 -5.41 13.22
C THR A 44 -5.33 -5.10 14.65
N SER A 45 -4.37 -5.04 15.57
CA SER A 45 -4.59 -4.85 17.01
C SER A 45 -4.58 -3.39 17.47
N TRP A 46 -4.39 -2.42 16.55
CA TRP A 46 -4.46 -1.02 16.92
C TRP A 46 -5.92 -0.58 17.15
N GLN A 47 -6.12 0.27 18.15
CA GLN A 47 -7.41 0.90 18.44
C GLN A 47 -7.48 2.30 17.81
N THR A 48 -6.35 3.02 17.84
CA THR A 48 -6.19 4.31 17.19
C THR A 48 -4.87 4.37 16.45
N LEU A 49 -4.87 5.11 15.34
CA LEU A 49 -3.68 5.36 14.53
C LEU A 49 -3.61 6.85 14.19
N LYS A 50 -2.46 7.46 14.42
CA LYS A 50 -2.17 8.83 14.00
C LYS A 50 -0.95 8.80 13.09
N ILE A 51 -1.10 9.35 11.90
CA ILE A 51 -0.02 9.53 10.93
C ILE A 51 0.11 11.01 10.62
N THR A 52 1.33 11.55 10.65
CA THR A 52 1.59 12.92 10.24
C THR A 52 2.70 12.97 9.20
N GLY A 53 2.68 14.01 8.39
CA GLY A 53 3.64 14.16 7.31
C GLY A 53 3.36 15.37 6.43
N THR A 54 3.78 15.26 5.18
CA THR A 54 3.52 16.25 4.13
C THR A 54 2.87 15.60 2.92
N VAL A 55 2.11 16.38 2.18
CA VAL A 55 1.49 16.01 0.91
C VAL A 55 1.76 17.11 -0.12
N ILE A 56 2.01 16.71 -1.37
CA ILE A 56 2.05 17.65 -2.50
C ILE A 56 0.84 17.33 -3.36
N MET A 57 -0.11 18.25 -3.42
CA MET A 57 -1.32 18.13 -4.24
C MET A 57 -1.11 18.90 -5.53
N GLN A 58 -1.47 18.27 -6.65
CA GLN A 58 -1.41 18.88 -7.98
C GLN A 58 -2.85 18.98 -8.52
N ASP A 59 -3.48 20.12 -8.26
CA ASP A 59 -4.80 20.46 -8.80
C ASP A 59 -4.67 21.76 -9.62
N GLY A 60 -4.05 21.64 -10.79
CA GLY A 60 -3.69 22.78 -11.67
C GLY A 60 -2.52 23.63 -11.14
N ILE A 61 -2.32 23.71 -9.83
CA ILE A 61 -1.21 24.36 -9.14
C ILE A 61 -0.69 23.37 -8.09
N ALA A 62 0.64 23.26 -7.94
CA ALA A 62 1.22 22.43 -6.90
C ALA A 62 1.05 23.09 -5.52
N TYR A 63 0.41 22.36 -4.60
CA TYR A 63 0.27 22.76 -3.19
C TYR A 63 1.09 21.80 -2.34
N THR A 64 1.96 22.35 -1.50
CA THR A 64 2.64 21.57 -0.47
C THR A 64 2.03 21.89 0.88
N GLY A 65 1.66 20.88 1.65
CA GLY A 65 1.00 21.10 2.91
C GLY A 65 1.25 19.99 3.94
N ALA A 66 0.81 20.27 5.16
CA ALA A 66 0.78 19.27 6.22
C ALA A 66 -0.28 18.20 5.93
N TYR A 67 0.06 16.96 6.25
CA TYR A 67 -0.82 15.81 6.19
C TYR A 67 -1.03 15.26 7.59
N THR A 68 -2.28 15.03 7.96
CA THR A 68 -2.64 14.32 9.18
C THR A 68 -3.70 13.28 8.86
N LEU A 69 -3.47 12.05 9.28
CA LEU A 69 -4.48 10.99 9.29
C LEU A 69 -4.71 10.56 10.72
N LEU A 70 -5.97 10.57 11.13
CA LEU A 70 -6.46 10.02 12.38
C LEU A 70 -7.40 8.87 12.04
N ALA A 71 -7.14 7.69 12.60
CA ALA A 71 -8.06 6.56 12.47
C ALA A 71 -8.38 5.98 13.84
N LYS A 72 -9.63 5.50 14.00
CA LYS A 72 -10.09 4.75 15.16
C LYS A 72 -10.86 3.54 14.67
N ALA A 73 -10.39 2.38 15.06
CA ALA A 73 -10.98 1.12 14.63
C ALA A 73 -12.45 1.01 15.13
N PRO A 74 -13.35 0.37 14.37
CA PRO A 74 -13.05 -0.27 13.08
C PRO A 74 -13.27 0.65 11.85
N ASP A 75 -13.95 1.80 11.97
CA ASP A 75 -14.58 2.51 10.85
C ASP A 75 -14.61 4.03 10.99
N ARG A 76 -13.71 4.63 11.80
CA ARG A 76 -13.61 6.08 11.94
C ARG A 76 -12.29 6.58 11.36
N LEU A 77 -12.39 7.57 10.49
CA LEU A 77 -11.23 8.18 9.83
C LEU A 77 -11.43 9.69 9.71
N ARG A 78 -10.36 10.44 9.89
CA ARG A 78 -10.23 11.83 9.48
C ARG A 78 -8.88 12.01 8.80
N VAL A 79 -8.91 12.60 7.60
CA VAL A 79 -7.70 12.99 6.88
C VAL A 79 -7.74 14.48 6.67
N GLU A 80 -6.66 15.16 7.00
CA GLU A 80 -6.49 16.60 6.89
C GLU A 80 -5.31 16.88 5.96
N HIS A 81 -5.54 17.73 4.95
CA HIS A 81 -4.51 18.32 4.12
C HIS A 81 -4.54 19.84 4.33
N ASP A 82 -3.57 20.36 5.05
CA ASP A 82 -3.42 21.79 5.26
C ASP A 82 -2.36 22.32 4.30
N ALA A 83 -2.80 22.75 3.12
CA ALA A 83 -1.94 23.15 2.02
C ALA A 83 -1.90 24.66 1.86
N THR A 84 -0.72 25.17 1.51
CA THR A 84 -0.49 26.58 1.21
C THR A 84 0.03 26.70 -0.22
N ALA A 85 -0.54 27.63 -0.99
CA ALA A 85 -0.10 27.96 -2.32
C ALA A 85 0.05 29.48 -2.44
N ASP A 86 0.68 29.94 -3.51
CA ASP A 86 0.91 31.38 -3.80
C ASP A 86 -0.38 32.21 -3.83
N ARG A 87 -1.52 31.57 -3.99
CA ARG A 87 -2.86 32.21 -4.08
C ARG A 87 -3.72 32.01 -2.83
N GLY A 88 -3.16 31.52 -1.73
CA GLY A 88 -3.86 31.33 -0.46
C GLY A 88 -3.77 29.92 0.09
N ARG A 89 -4.37 29.73 1.28
CA ARG A 89 -4.42 28.46 1.99
C ARG A 89 -5.59 27.61 1.47
N ALA A 90 -5.33 26.34 1.18
CA ALA A 90 -6.35 25.37 0.92
C ALA A 90 -6.32 24.30 2.02
N PHE A 91 -7.45 24.12 2.67
CA PHE A 91 -7.65 23.14 3.73
C PHE A 91 -8.68 22.11 3.29
N TYR A 92 -8.27 20.87 3.21
CA TYR A 92 -9.14 19.76 2.79
C TYR A 92 -9.27 18.78 3.96
N GLU A 93 -10.48 18.37 4.22
CA GLU A 93 -10.79 17.39 5.23
C GLU A 93 -11.71 16.31 4.68
N TYR A 94 -11.45 15.10 5.12
CA TYR A 94 -12.19 13.91 4.71
C TYR A 94 -12.51 13.11 5.95
N PHE A 95 -13.75 12.69 6.06
CA PHE A 95 -14.28 12.03 7.26
C PHE A 95 -14.97 10.73 6.89
N LEU A 96 -14.79 9.73 7.75
CA LEU A 96 -15.59 8.51 7.82
C LEU A 96 -16.01 8.32 9.27
N ASN A 97 -17.29 8.02 9.51
CA ASN A 97 -17.80 7.65 10.82
C ASN A 97 -18.99 6.71 10.67
N GLY A 98 -18.80 5.43 11.05
CA GLY A 98 -19.86 4.43 11.02
C GLY A 98 -20.51 4.25 9.65
N GLY A 99 -19.72 4.27 8.57
CA GLY A 99 -20.24 4.12 7.20
C GLY A 99 -20.69 5.41 6.52
N VAL A 100 -20.83 6.54 7.25
CA VAL A 100 -21.09 7.85 6.66
C VAL A 100 -19.77 8.52 6.32
N ALA A 101 -19.61 8.97 5.06
CA ALA A 101 -18.44 9.67 4.60
C ALA A 101 -18.80 11.05 4.08
N TRP A 102 -17.98 12.05 4.40
CA TRP A 102 -18.13 13.42 3.90
C TRP A 102 -16.77 14.10 3.76
N SER A 103 -16.75 15.23 3.08
CA SER A 103 -15.55 16.04 2.93
C SER A 103 -15.90 17.52 3.03
N ARG A 104 -14.88 18.34 3.27
CA ARG A 104 -14.97 19.78 3.16
C ARG A 104 -13.67 20.38 2.62
N ARG A 105 -13.80 21.48 1.90
CA ARG A 105 -12.68 22.31 1.44
C ARG A 105 -12.87 23.72 1.97
N ASN A 106 -11.94 24.24 2.76
CA ASN A 106 -12.03 25.56 3.38
C ASN A 106 -13.37 25.78 4.10
N LEU A 107 -13.83 24.78 4.87
CA LEU A 107 -15.12 24.73 5.59
C LEU A 107 -16.36 24.61 4.68
N ILE A 108 -16.22 24.59 3.37
CA ILE A 108 -17.33 24.36 2.44
C ILE A 108 -17.55 22.86 2.30
N PRO A 109 -18.74 22.33 2.61
CA PRO A 109 -19.06 20.93 2.40
C PRO A 109 -18.87 20.52 0.94
N GLY A 110 -18.30 19.34 0.74
CA GLY A 110 -18.08 18.74 -0.57
C GLY A 110 -18.66 17.34 -0.62
N THR A 111 -18.93 16.88 -1.82
CA THR A 111 -19.29 15.50 -2.09
C THR A 111 -18.00 14.78 -2.54
N LEU A 112 -17.44 13.95 -1.70
CA LEU A 112 -16.42 13.00 -2.13
C LEU A 112 -17.04 11.61 -2.17
N GLU A 113 -16.57 10.79 -3.11
CA GLU A 113 -17.00 9.40 -3.18
C GLU A 113 -16.66 8.68 -1.86
N ALA A 114 -17.69 8.22 -1.15
CA ALA A 114 -17.56 7.52 0.12
C ALA A 114 -16.58 6.34 0.04
N ASP A 115 -16.55 5.66 -1.10
CA ASP A 115 -15.66 4.52 -1.34
C ASP A 115 -14.18 4.91 -1.37
N ARG A 116 -13.84 6.14 -1.80
CA ARG A 116 -12.46 6.64 -1.74
C ARG A 116 -12.00 6.82 -0.29
N ILE A 117 -12.86 7.35 0.58
CA ILE A 117 -12.53 7.54 2.00
C ILE A 117 -12.46 6.18 2.71
N ARG A 118 -13.34 5.24 2.39
CA ARG A 118 -13.27 3.87 2.91
C ARG A 118 -11.97 3.18 2.52
N ARG A 119 -11.50 3.34 1.27
CA ARG A 119 -10.20 2.80 0.86
C ARG A 119 -9.03 3.31 1.71
N TRP A 120 -9.05 4.57 2.16
CA TRP A 120 -8.03 5.06 3.08
C TRP A 120 -8.11 4.38 4.45
N MET A 121 -9.32 4.06 4.92
CA MET A 121 -9.48 3.26 6.14
C MET A 121 -8.94 1.83 5.95
N ASP A 122 -9.24 1.18 4.82
CA ASP A 122 -8.70 -0.14 4.48
C ASP A 122 -7.17 -0.14 4.51
N GLN A 123 -6.55 0.91 3.99
CA GLN A 123 -5.10 1.07 3.94
C GLN A 123 -4.44 1.23 5.31
N CYS A 124 -5.19 1.69 6.33
CA CYS A 124 -4.70 1.71 7.71
C CYS A 124 -4.39 0.30 8.25
N TYR A 125 -5.02 -0.72 7.67
CA TYR A 125 -4.75 -2.13 7.97
C TYR A 125 -3.67 -2.75 7.08
N GLY A 126 -3.18 -2.01 6.08
CA GLY A 126 -2.17 -2.50 5.14
C GLY A 126 -2.60 -3.81 4.47
N THR A 127 -1.65 -4.73 4.28
CA THR A 127 -1.93 -6.04 3.66
C THR A 127 -2.85 -6.93 4.48
N ALA A 128 -2.99 -6.72 5.80
CA ALA A 128 -3.92 -7.47 6.65
C ALA A 128 -5.40 -7.26 6.25
N PHE A 129 -5.72 -6.14 5.59
CA PHE A 129 -7.04 -5.94 5.00
C PHE A 129 -7.41 -7.05 4.02
N TYR A 130 -6.45 -7.50 3.21
CA TYR A 130 -6.66 -8.53 2.18
C TYR A 130 -6.71 -9.97 2.72
N ALA A 131 -6.29 -10.18 3.97
CA ALA A 131 -6.41 -11.46 4.65
C ALA A 131 -7.79 -11.69 5.32
N ARG A 132 -8.72 -10.73 5.21
CA ARG A 132 -10.04 -10.77 5.86
C ARG A 132 -11.02 -11.68 5.11
N PRO A 133 -12.02 -12.24 5.82
CA PRO A 133 -13.16 -12.92 5.18
C PRO A 133 -13.86 -12.01 4.16
N GLY A 134 -14.31 -12.60 3.05
CA GLY A 134 -14.99 -11.87 1.98
C GLY A 134 -14.07 -11.26 0.91
N VAL A 135 -12.76 -11.37 1.07
CA VAL A 135 -11.79 -11.03 0.03
C VAL A 135 -11.44 -12.30 -0.75
N THR A 136 -11.60 -12.25 -2.07
CA THR A 136 -11.16 -13.33 -2.96
C THR A 136 -9.78 -13.00 -3.49
N LEU A 137 -8.83 -13.94 -3.38
CA LEU A 137 -7.46 -13.79 -3.82
C LEU A 137 -7.17 -14.68 -5.03
N GLU A 138 -6.50 -14.12 -6.03
CA GLU A 138 -6.03 -14.82 -7.22
C GLU A 138 -4.54 -14.52 -7.42
N ARG A 139 -3.71 -15.55 -7.58
CA ARG A 139 -2.32 -15.34 -7.97
C ARG A 139 -2.24 -15.11 -9.48
N LEU A 140 -1.58 -14.02 -9.86
CA LEU A 140 -1.22 -13.70 -11.24
C LEU A 140 0.24 -14.09 -11.54
N PRO A 141 0.66 -14.09 -12.81
CA PRO A 141 2.06 -14.28 -13.15
C PRO A 141 2.97 -13.28 -12.46
N ASP A 142 4.14 -13.72 -12.02
CA ASP A 142 5.16 -12.86 -11.42
C ASP A 142 5.62 -11.79 -12.42
N ALA A 143 6.08 -10.64 -11.91
CA ALA A 143 6.49 -9.52 -12.72
C ALA A 143 7.81 -8.90 -12.25
N ASP A 144 8.39 -8.05 -13.10
CA ASP A 144 9.46 -7.14 -12.71
C ASP A 144 8.87 -5.74 -12.54
N LEU A 145 9.02 -5.15 -11.36
CA LEU A 145 8.53 -3.81 -11.01
C LEU A 145 9.70 -2.84 -10.96
N ALA A 146 9.65 -1.74 -11.71
CA ALA A 146 10.59 -0.63 -11.57
C ALA A 146 10.35 0.08 -10.25
N TRP A 147 11.32 0.01 -9.30
CA TRP A 147 11.13 0.50 -7.95
C TRP A 147 12.45 1.02 -7.34
N PRO A 148 12.46 2.08 -6.51
CA PRO A 148 11.34 2.97 -6.21
C PRO A 148 10.87 3.76 -7.45
N PRO A 149 9.64 4.30 -7.46
CA PRO A 149 9.18 5.09 -8.60
C PRO A 149 10.09 6.30 -8.76
N GLN A 150 10.32 6.71 -10.01
CA GLN A 150 11.02 7.95 -10.27
C GLN A 150 10.18 9.09 -9.68
N ALA A 151 10.61 9.63 -8.54
CA ALA A 151 9.90 10.70 -7.88
C ALA A 151 9.81 11.91 -8.83
N ALA A 152 8.63 12.46 -9.02
CA ALA A 152 8.45 13.71 -9.73
C ALA A 152 9.29 14.79 -9.02
N GLY A 153 10.44 15.09 -9.60
CA GLY A 153 11.30 16.26 -9.41
C GLY A 153 11.37 16.90 -8.03
N GLY A 154 12.13 16.31 -7.08
CA GLY A 154 12.56 16.99 -5.85
C GLY A 154 14.08 16.94 -5.71
N PRO A 155 14.74 17.95 -5.12
CA PRO A 155 16.17 17.89 -4.86
C PRO A 155 16.48 16.77 -3.85
N GLY A 156 17.44 15.90 -4.19
CA GLY A 156 17.81 14.74 -3.38
C GLY A 156 17.29 13.41 -3.90
N GLN A 157 17.20 13.27 -5.19
CA GLN A 157 16.69 12.08 -5.87
C GLN A 157 17.44 10.81 -5.49
N ALA A 158 16.65 9.80 -5.10
CA ALA A 158 17.07 8.41 -4.96
C ALA A 158 17.74 7.89 -6.24
N ALA A 159 18.56 6.87 -6.08
CA ALA A 159 19.15 6.10 -7.17
C ALA A 159 18.08 5.75 -8.25
N PRO A 160 18.49 5.58 -9.51
CA PRO A 160 17.57 5.19 -10.57
C PRO A 160 16.80 3.93 -10.16
N PRO A 161 15.54 3.77 -10.59
CA PRO A 161 14.73 2.62 -10.23
C PRO A 161 15.42 1.33 -10.70
N ALA A 162 15.54 0.35 -9.79
CA ALA A 162 16.01 -0.98 -10.11
C ALA A 162 14.80 -1.92 -10.30
N ALA A 163 14.93 -2.92 -11.16
CA ALA A 163 13.90 -3.95 -11.30
C ALA A 163 13.83 -4.79 -10.01
N ARG A 164 12.63 -4.92 -9.45
CA ARG A 164 12.32 -5.80 -8.33
C ARG A 164 11.43 -6.93 -8.79
N LYS A 165 11.82 -8.16 -8.48
CA LYS A 165 10.96 -9.32 -8.70
C LYS A 165 9.82 -9.31 -7.71
N VAL A 166 8.59 -9.37 -8.21
CA VAL A 166 7.39 -9.29 -7.38
C VAL A 166 6.45 -10.44 -7.66
N TRP A 167 5.80 -10.93 -6.60
CA TRP A 167 4.57 -11.68 -6.73
C TRP A 167 3.44 -10.70 -7.04
N VAL A 168 2.57 -11.08 -7.97
CA VAL A 168 1.36 -10.30 -8.26
C VAL A 168 0.15 -11.06 -7.77
N VAL A 169 -0.63 -10.42 -6.90
CA VAL A 169 -1.86 -10.98 -6.34
C VAL A 169 -3.01 -10.02 -6.65
N ALA A 170 -4.04 -10.51 -7.34
CA ALA A 170 -5.29 -9.80 -7.48
C ALA A 170 -6.19 -10.11 -6.29
N ALA A 171 -6.78 -9.08 -5.70
CA ALA A 171 -7.78 -9.18 -4.65
C ALA A 171 -9.10 -8.58 -5.15
N THR A 172 -10.20 -9.30 -4.94
CA THR A 172 -11.56 -8.80 -5.22
C THR A 172 -12.25 -8.51 -3.90
N VAL A 173 -12.64 -7.24 -3.72
CA VAL A 173 -13.33 -6.72 -2.53
C VAL A 173 -14.68 -6.15 -2.98
N GLY A 174 -15.75 -6.84 -2.71
CA GLY A 174 -17.05 -6.51 -3.31
C GLY A 174 -16.98 -6.54 -4.84
N ALA A 175 -17.23 -5.41 -5.50
CA ALA A 175 -17.13 -5.29 -6.96
C ALA A 175 -15.77 -4.75 -7.44
N GLU A 176 -14.87 -4.35 -6.53
CA GLU A 176 -13.59 -3.74 -6.87
C GLU A 176 -12.48 -4.80 -6.97
N ARG A 177 -11.75 -4.79 -8.08
CA ARG A 177 -10.52 -5.58 -8.26
C ARG A 177 -9.31 -4.69 -8.00
N ARG A 178 -8.40 -5.17 -7.17
CA ARG A 178 -7.11 -4.52 -6.83
C ARG A 178 -5.97 -5.49 -7.12
N GLU A 179 -4.87 -4.99 -7.64
CA GLU A 179 -3.66 -5.78 -7.86
C GLU A 179 -2.57 -5.32 -6.91
N MET A 180 -1.98 -6.26 -6.20
CA MET A 180 -0.89 -6.05 -5.25
C MET A 180 0.41 -6.58 -5.83
N TYR A 181 1.45 -5.77 -5.82
CA TYR A 181 2.81 -6.10 -6.23
C TYR A 181 3.67 -6.24 -4.98
N ILE A 182 3.97 -7.48 -4.60
CA ILE A 182 4.63 -7.84 -3.36
C ILE A 182 6.05 -8.32 -3.67
N ASP A 183 7.05 -7.67 -3.09
CA ASP A 183 8.47 -7.98 -3.29
C ASP A 183 8.79 -9.41 -2.85
N GLN A 184 9.45 -10.17 -3.72
CA GLN A 184 9.76 -11.57 -3.44
C GLN A 184 10.84 -11.74 -2.36
N GLU A 185 11.71 -10.76 -2.18
CA GLU A 185 12.79 -10.78 -1.20
C GLU A 185 12.31 -10.41 0.20
N SER A 186 11.61 -9.28 0.33
CA SER A 186 11.19 -8.72 1.62
C SER A 186 9.75 -9.04 1.99
N ALA A 187 8.96 -9.59 1.09
CA ALA A 187 7.51 -9.77 1.19
C ALA A 187 6.72 -8.47 1.46
N ARG A 188 7.30 -7.29 1.19
CA ARG A 188 6.62 -6.01 1.37
C ARG A 188 5.74 -5.67 0.17
N LEU A 189 4.61 -5.04 0.44
CA LEU A 189 3.75 -4.46 -0.59
C LEU A 189 4.45 -3.22 -1.17
N LEU A 190 4.88 -3.29 -2.43
CA LEU A 190 5.54 -2.18 -3.12
C LEU A 190 4.58 -1.32 -3.92
N GLN A 191 3.51 -1.92 -4.47
CA GLN A 191 2.52 -1.19 -5.24
C GLN A 191 1.14 -1.85 -5.12
N GLU A 192 0.11 -1.02 -5.14
CA GLU A 192 -1.29 -1.41 -5.28
C GLU A 192 -1.89 -0.67 -6.48
N VAL A 193 -2.63 -1.39 -7.32
CA VAL A 193 -3.25 -0.83 -8.52
C VAL A 193 -4.74 -1.15 -8.51
N THR A 194 -5.55 -0.14 -8.77
CA THR A 194 -6.99 -0.24 -9.03
C THR A 194 -7.28 0.26 -10.44
N PRO A 195 -8.49 0.09 -10.99
CA PRO A 195 -8.84 0.67 -12.29
C PRO A 195 -8.65 2.19 -12.37
N GLN A 196 -8.82 2.91 -11.24
CA GLN A 196 -8.78 4.37 -11.18
C GLN A 196 -7.48 4.94 -10.64
N SER A 197 -6.69 4.16 -9.90
CA SER A 197 -5.49 4.70 -9.24
C SER A 197 -4.41 3.64 -9.06
N SER A 198 -3.19 4.11 -8.84
CA SER A 198 -2.11 3.28 -8.33
C SER A 198 -1.44 3.98 -7.14
N ARG A 199 -0.96 3.19 -6.19
CA ARG A 199 -0.14 3.65 -5.08
C ARG A 199 1.13 2.86 -5.03
N THR A 200 2.26 3.55 -4.99
CA THR A 200 3.58 2.95 -4.85
C THR A 200 4.17 3.37 -3.51
N TYR A 201 4.78 2.42 -2.82
CA TYR A 201 5.22 2.52 -1.42
C TYR A 201 6.73 2.29 -1.33
N TRP A 202 7.46 3.14 -0.59
CA TRP A 202 8.91 2.97 -0.33
C TRP A 202 9.35 3.65 0.96
N ASP A 203 10.65 3.55 1.32
CA ASP A 203 11.23 4.04 2.57
C ASP A 203 10.51 3.44 3.79
N PHE A 204 10.49 2.09 3.87
CA PHE A 204 9.80 1.39 4.95
C PHE A 204 10.55 1.51 6.26
N ARG A 205 9.84 1.87 7.34
CA ARG A 205 10.37 1.99 8.70
C ARG A 205 9.48 1.28 9.71
N ALA A 206 10.09 0.86 10.83
CA ALA A 206 9.37 0.21 11.92
C ALA A 206 8.84 1.24 12.92
N PHE A 207 7.56 1.08 13.33
CA PHE A 207 6.88 1.89 14.35
C PHE A 207 5.98 0.97 15.18
N ASP A 208 6.24 0.86 16.48
CA ASP A 208 5.41 0.11 17.43
C ASP A 208 5.01 -1.29 16.93
N GLY A 209 5.96 -2.02 16.31
CA GLY A 209 5.74 -3.35 15.76
C GLY A 209 5.13 -3.39 14.36
N MET A 210 4.73 -2.26 13.78
CA MET A 210 4.32 -2.15 12.38
C MET A 210 5.47 -1.69 11.50
N VAL A 211 5.55 -2.18 10.25
CA VAL A 211 6.46 -1.68 9.22
C VAL A 211 5.64 -0.90 8.20
N MET A 212 5.83 0.41 8.17
CA MET A 212 5.04 1.34 7.36
C MET A 212 5.90 2.04 6.30
N PRO A 213 5.35 2.31 5.10
CA PRO A 213 6.05 3.13 4.11
C PRO A 213 6.04 4.60 4.57
N MET A 214 7.19 5.25 4.51
CA MET A 214 7.29 6.69 4.81
C MET A 214 7.09 7.55 3.57
N ARG A 215 7.14 6.95 2.39
CA ARG A 215 6.89 7.63 1.12
C ARG A 215 5.89 6.85 0.30
N ILE A 216 4.92 7.59 -0.24
CA ILE A 216 3.84 7.04 -1.07
C ILE A 216 3.66 7.98 -2.26
N LEU A 217 3.57 7.40 -3.45
CA LEU A 217 3.11 8.11 -4.64
C LEU A 217 1.75 7.55 -5.04
N GLU A 218 0.72 8.35 -4.95
CA GLU A 218 -0.59 8.04 -5.50
C GLU A 218 -0.73 8.69 -6.89
N ILE A 219 -1.10 7.89 -7.88
CA ILE A 219 -1.45 8.35 -9.21
C ILE A 219 -2.92 8.02 -9.43
N THR A 220 -3.74 9.03 -9.67
CA THR A 220 -5.18 8.89 -9.89
C THR A 220 -5.52 9.32 -11.32
N LYS A 221 -6.26 8.48 -12.05
CA LYS A 221 -6.79 8.83 -13.36
C LYS A 221 -7.96 9.80 -13.19
N THR A 222 -7.91 10.93 -13.86
CA THR A 222 -8.96 11.95 -13.87
C THR A 222 -9.45 12.19 -15.29
N ARG A 223 -10.52 12.93 -15.46
CA ARG A 223 -11.00 13.34 -16.81
C ARG A 223 -10.00 14.23 -17.55
N GLN A 224 -9.09 14.88 -16.83
CA GLN A 224 -8.08 15.81 -17.37
C GLN A 224 -6.70 15.14 -17.53
N GLY A 225 -6.56 13.84 -17.26
CA GLY A 225 -5.31 13.10 -17.29
C GLY A 225 -4.99 12.45 -15.96
N GLU A 226 -3.70 12.35 -15.62
CA GLU A 226 -3.24 11.77 -14.36
C GLU A 226 -2.94 12.86 -13.33
N SER A 227 -3.46 12.70 -12.13
CA SER A 227 -3.04 13.47 -10.94
C SER A 227 -2.04 12.67 -10.14
N ARG A 228 -0.93 13.28 -9.75
CA ARG A 228 0.15 12.67 -8.96
C ARG A 228 0.20 13.32 -7.59
N THR A 229 0.07 12.54 -6.55
CA THR A 229 0.05 13.02 -5.17
C THR A 229 1.10 12.29 -4.34
N PRO A 230 2.30 12.86 -4.18
CA PRO A 230 3.30 12.30 -3.28
C PRO A 230 2.98 12.66 -1.82
N TYR A 231 3.07 11.64 -0.95
CA TYR A 231 3.01 11.77 0.50
C TYR A 231 4.38 11.43 1.09
N THR A 232 4.80 12.18 2.09
CA THR A 232 5.94 11.84 2.93
C THR A 232 5.48 11.81 4.37
N TRP A 233 5.38 10.62 4.95
CA TRP A 233 5.06 10.45 6.36
C TRP A 233 6.30 10.72 7.20
N THR A 234 6.13 11.38 8.34
CA THR A 234 7.22 11.71 9.25
C THR A 234 7.08 11.02 10.59
N ASP A 235 5.86 10.71 10.99
CA ASP A 235 5.58 10.07 12.28
C ASP A 235 4.34 9.17 12.17
N VAL A 236 4.39 8.02 12.83
CA VAL A 236 3.29 7.06 12.94
C VAL A 236 3.16 6.65 14.40
N LYS A 237 2.00 6.88 15.00
CA LYS A 237 1.71 6.55 16.39
C LYS A 237 0.48 5.68 16.50
N ARG A 238 0.58 4.61 17.25
CA ARG A 238 -0.47 3.64 17.51
C ARG A 238 -0.99 3.80 18.94
N ASN A 239 -2.30 3.56 19.13
CA ASN A 239 -2.95 3.53 20.43
C ASN A 239 -2.79 4.83 21.25
N VAL A 240 -2.71 5.96 20.56
CA VAL A 240 -2.73 7.29 21.18
C VAL A 240 -4.18 7.74 21.42
N PRO A 241 -4.45 8.51 22.48
CA PRO A 241 -5.77 9.09 22.70
C PRO A 241 -6.20 9.97 21.51
N ILE A 242 -7.39 9.71 20.96
CA ILE A 242 -8.04 10.53 19.93
C ILE A 242 -9.49 10.73 20.36
N GLU A 243 -9.87 11.98 20.58
CA GLU A 243 -11.20 12.36 21.00
C GLU A 243 -12.26 12.06 19.94
N ASP A 244 -13.40 11.53 20.33
CA ASP A 244 -14.46 11.10 19.40
C ASP A 244 -15.03 12.23 18.55
N TRP A 245 -15.09 13.46 19.09
CA TRP A 245 -15.57 14.63 18.36
C TRP A 245 -14.73 14.93 17.10
N ARG A 246 -13.46 14.51 17.08
CA ARG A 246 -12.59 14.64 15.89
C ARG A 246 -13.15 13.94 14.65
N PHE A 247 -14.00 12.94 14.82
CA PHE A 247 -14.61 12.17 13.74
C PHE A 247 -16.06 12.58 13.44
N THR A 248 -16.67 13.47 14.27
CA THR A 248 -18.07 13.87 14.14
C THR A 248 -18.24 15.36 13.86
N GLU A 249 -17.13 16.11 13.85
CA GLU A 249 -17.15 17.55 13.57
C GLU A 249 -17.82 17.82 12.21
N ASP A 250 -18.81 18.70 12.21
CA ASP A 250 -19.61 19.07 11.01
C ASP A 250 -20.22 17.88 10.26
N MET A 251 -20.50 16.78 10.93
CA MET A 251 -21.23 15.67 10.34
C MET A 251 -22.57 16.17 9.78
N PRO A 252 -22.91 15.86 8.50
CA PRO A 252 -24.19 16.26 7.92
C PRO A 252 -25.35 15.76 8.78
N ARG A 253 -26.23 16.65 9.24
CA ARG A 253 -27.47 16.25 9.92
C ARG A 253 -28.38 15.61 8.89
N LYS A 254 -28.90 14.43 9.19
CA LYS A 254 -29.90 13.73 8.37
C LYS A 254 -31.22 14.50 8.36
#